data_ad398d794d9ad12061909f75a4ee8c96
#
_entry.id   ad398d794d9ad12061909f75a4ee8c96
#
_cell.length_a   1.000
_cell.length_b   1.000
_cell.length_c   1.000
_cell.angle_alpha   90.00
_cell.angle_beta   90.00
_cell.angle_gamma   90.00
#
_symmetry.space_group_name_H-M   'P 1'
#
loop_
_entity.id
_entity.type
_entity.pdbx_description
1 polymer ?
#
loop_
_entity_poly.entity_id
_entity_poly.type
_entity_poly.pdbx_seq_one_letter_code
_entity_poly.pdbx_strand_id
1 'polypeptide(L)'
;MSNSIAVIKIGGNVIDDNVKLTAFLQDFSKLKGPKILVHGGGKKSSQFSKEIGLTPTMHQGRRITDAATLDVVTMVYAGLINKNIVAQLQSLGCNALGMSGADGNAIQSVKRNHPEIDFGFVGDVEKVNTDFIQTQLSQGITPVFCAITHNKKGQLLNTNADTIASEVAASLSNAFEVVLHYCFEKKGVLQSVEDD
;
A
#
# COMPACT_ATOMS: atom_id res chain seq x y z
N MET A 1 -5.66 -17.37 -21.36
CA MET A 1 -5.63 -16.87 -19.98
C MET A 1 -6.19 -15.45 -20.02
N SER A 2 -6.98 -15.04 -19.05
CA SER A 2 -7.49 -13.65 -19.00
C SER A 2 -6.28 -12.71 -18.94
N ASN A 3 -6.21 -11.75 -19.88
CA ASN A 3 -5.17 -10.70 -19.87
C ASN A 3 -5.53 -9.58 -18.87
N SER A 4 -6.52 -9.81 -18.02
CA SER A 4 -7.02 -8.85 -17.04
C SER A 4 -6.40 -9.07 -15.68
N ILE A 5 -6.04 -7.98 -15.00
CA ILE A 5 -5.49 -7.97 -13.64
C ILE A 5 -6.27 -7.02 -12.75
N ALA A 6 -6.53 -7.44 -11.50
CA ALA A 6 -7.11 -6.58 -10.49
C ALA A 6 -6.02 -5.97 -9.59
N VAL A 7 -5.94 -4.66 -9.52
CA VAL A 7 -5.15 -3.93 -8.51
C VAL A 7 -6.12 -3.37 -7.49
N ILE A 8 -6.00 -3.79 -6.23
CA ILE A 8 -6.98 -3.46 -5.20
C ILE A 8 -6.28 -2.75 -4.05
N LYS A 9 -6.76 -1.57 -3.69
CA LYS A 9 -6.25 -0.81 -2.53
C LYS A 9 -7.27 -0.82 -1.40
N ILE A 10 -6.82 -1.15 -0.20
CA ILE A 10 -7.63 -1.07 1.02
C ILE A 10 -7.19 0.08 1.93
N GLY A 11 -8.17 0.80 2.47
CA GLY A 11 -7.97 1.92 3.38
C GLY A 11 -7.87 1.51 4.84
N GLY A 12 -7.52 2.48 5.69
CA GLY A 12 -7.31 2.28 7.12
C GLY A 12 -8.52 1.68 7.85
N ASN A 13 -9.74 2.09 7.53
CA ASN A 13 -10.93 1.60 8.22
C ASN A 13 -11.24 0.11 7.94
N VAL A 14 -10.78 -0.43 6.81
CA VAL A 14 -10.82 -1.87 6.55
C VAL A 14 -9.73 -2.59 7.35
N ILE A 15 -8.52 -2.01 7.39
CA ILE A 15 -7.35 -2.61 8.04
C ILE A 15 -7.49 -2.61 9.58
N ASP A 16 -8.09 -1.56 10.14
CA ASP A 16 -8.18 -1.35 11.59
C ASP A 16 -9.34 -2.13 12.24
N ASP A 17 -10.24 -2.68 11.44
CA ASP A 17 -11.37 -3.51 11.86
C ASP A 17 -11.12 -4.97 11.45
N ASN A 18 -10.84 -5.82 12.41
CA ASN A 18 -10.51 -7.23 12.14
C ASN A 18 -11.64 -7.99 11.43
N VAL A 19 -12.91 -7.66 11.71
CA VAL A 19 -14.06 -8.32 11.07
C VAL A 19 -14.14 -7.93 9.60
N LYS A 20 -14.02 -6.63 9.30
CA LYS A 20 -14.02 -6.11 7.93
C LYS A 20 -12.81 -6.62 7.14
N LEU A 21 -11.63 -6.61 7.77
CA LEU A 21 -10.41 -7.12 7.12
C LEU A 21 -10.56 -8.61 6.77
N THR A 22 -11.02 -9.42 7.71
CA THR A 22 -11.22 -10.86 7.47
C THR A 22 -12.23 -11.11 6.35
N ALA A 23 -13.38 -10.44 6.36
CA ALA A 23 -14.39 -10.55 5.30
C ALA A 23 -13.83 -10.13 3.93
N PHE A 24 -13.11 -8.98 3.90
CA PHE A 24 -12.46 -8.53 2.67
C PHE A 24 -11.44 -9.55 2.13
N LEU A 25 -10.57 -10.09 2.98
CA LEU A 25 -9.55 -11.06 2.56
C LEU A 25 -10.16 -12.38 2.09
N GLN A 26 -11.28 -12.81 2.68
CA GLN A 26 -12.05 -13.96 2.19
C GLN A 26 -12.58 -13.73 0.77
N ASP A 27 -13.10 -12.55 0.48
CA ASP A 27 -13.60 -12.23 -0.86
C ASP A 27 -12.46 -11.99 -1.85
N PHE A 28 -11.40 -11.29 -1.45
CA PHE A 28 -10.19 -11.11 -2.24
C PHE A 28 -9.56 -12.46 -2.63
N SER A 29 -9.50 -13.43 -1.71
CA SER A 29 -8.92 -14.75 -1.99
C SER A 29 -9.66 -15.50 -3.10
N LYS A 30 -10.99 -15.33 -3.19
CA LYS A 30 -11.87 -15.99 -4.19
C LYS A 30 -11.77 -15.39 -5.60
N LEU A 31 -11.24 -14.17 -5.74
CA LEU A 31 -11.07 -13.53 -7.05
C LEU A 31 -10.19 -14.40 -7.94
N LYS A 32 -10.67 -14.65 -9.16
CA LYS A 32 -9.92 -15.42 -10.16
C LYS A 32 -8.96 -14.53 -10.95
N GLY A 33 -7.87 -15.12 -11.42
CA GLY A 33 -6.85 -14.43 -12.21
C GLY A 33 -5.82 -13.68 -11.38
N PRO A 34 -4.87 -13.00 -12.06
CA PRO A 34 -3.82 -12.22 -11.42
C PRO A 34 -4.41 -11.05 -10.63
N LYS A 35 -3.88 -10.81 -9.45
CA LYS A 35 -4.33 -9.74 -8.57
C LYS A 35 -3.20 -9.21 -7.70
N ILE A 36 -3.28 -7.95 -7.33
CA ILE A 36 -2.34 -7.25 -6.46
C ILE A 36 -3.14 -6.56 -5.36
N LEU A 37 -2.67 -6.66 -4.13
CA LEU A 37 -3.21 -5.92 -3.00
C LEU A 37 -2.26 -4.80 -2.60
N VAL A 38 -2.79 -3.60 -2.36
CA VAL A 38 -2.04 -2.46 -1.83
C VAL A 38 -2.72 -1.97 -0.55
N HIS A 39 -1.93 -1.72 0.49
CA HIS A 39 -2.47 -1.26 1.76
C HIS A 39 -1.63 -0.13 2.38
N GLY A 40 -2.30 0.70 3.16
CA GLY A 40 -1.68 1.66 4.05
C GLY A 40 -1.63 1.16 5.51
N GLY A 41 -1.96 2.02 6.46
CA GLY A 41 -1.99 1.70 7.90
C GLY A 41 -1.84 2.94 8.77
N GLY A 42 -2.23 4.10 8.25
CA GLY A 42 -2.00 5.40 8.89
C GLY A 42 -2.58 5.54 10.30
N LYS A 43 -3.79 5.04 10.56
CA LYS A 43 -4.39 5.08 11.89
C LYS A 43 -3.60 4.23 12.89
N LYS A 44 -3.31 2.97 12.52
CA LYS A 44 -2.56 2.04 13.39
C LYS A 44 -1.15 2.55 13.71
N SER A 45 -0.45 3.12 12.72
CA SER A 45 0.86 3.73 12.97
C SER A 45 0.78 4.99 13.84
N SER A 46 -0.28 5.81 13.70
CA SER A 46 -0.49 6.97 14.57
C SER A 46 -0.77 6.56 16.01
N GLN A 47 -1.55 5.51 16.21
CA GLN A 47 -1.82 4.95 17.53
C GLN A 47 -0.52 4.43 18.15
N PHE A 48 0.23 3.59 17.43
CA PHE A 48 1.49 3.04 17.92
C PHE A 48 2.53 4.12 18.22
N SER A 49 2.63 5.16 17.36
CA SER A 49 3.49 6.33 17.65
C SER A 49 3.19 6.94 19.00
N LYS A 50 1.90 7.19 19.30
CA LYS A 50 1.50 7.77 20.59
C LYS A 50 1.83 6.86 21.78
N GLU A 51 1.65 5.55 21.64
CA GLU A 51 1.97 4.57 22.68
C GLU A 51 3.46 4.57 23.05
N ILE A 52 4.36 4.89 22.11
CA ILE A 52 5.80 5.01 22.34
C ILE A 52 6.27 6.46 22.55
N GLY A 53 5.33 7.40 22.77
CA GLY A 53 5.64 8.79 23.11
C GLY A 53 5.98 9.69 21.92
N LEU A 54 5.76 9.25 20.69
CA LEU A 54 5.94 10.08 19.48
C LEU A 54 4.62 10.75 19.09
N THR A 55 4.69 12.02 18.72
CA THR A 55 3.53 12.78 18.24
C THR A 55 3.56 12.85 16.70
N PRO A 56 2.66 12.14 16.00
CA PRO A 56 2.59 12.22 14.55
C PRO A 56 2.19 13.62 14.08
N THR A 57 2.98 14.21 13.20
CA THR A 57 2.68 15.51 12.60
C THR A 57 2.02 15.32 11.24
N MET A 58 0.90 16.04 11.03
CA MET A 58 0.12 15.98 9.79
C MET A 58 0.01 17.37 9.17
N HIS A 59 0.08 17.45 7.85
CA HIS A 59 -0.23 18.66 7.09
C HIS A 59 -1.21 18.32 5.98
N GLN A 60 -2.39 18.94 5.98
CA GLN A 60 -3.46 18.71 5.01
C GLN A 60 -3.74 17.21 4.75
N GLY A 61 -3.89 16.42 5.82
CA GLY A 61 -4.13 14.98 5.76
C GLY A 61 -2.93 14.13 5.38
N ARG A 62 -1.76 14.72 5.12
CA ARG A 62 -0.51 14.03 4.79
C ARG A 62 0.44 14.02 5.98
N ARG A 63 1.08 12.89 6.23
CA ARG A 63 2.03 12.73 7.34
C ARG A 63 3.37 13.37 6.99
N ILE A 64 3.86 14.26 7.86
CA ILE A 64 5.27 14.63 7.87
C ILE A 64 6.04 13.46 8.49
N THR A 65 7.08 13.00 7.83
CA THR A 65 7.77 11.76 8.17
C THR A 65 9.23 12.07 8.47
N ASP A 66 9.57 12.34 9.73
CA ASP A 66 10.93 12.38 10.22
C ASP A 66 11.51 10.96 10.37
N ALA A 67 12.76 10.83 10.80
CA ALA A 67 13.43 9.53 10.92
C ALA A 67 12.70 8.59 11.89
N ALA A 68 12.31 9.06 13.07
CA ALA A 68 11.59 8.24 14.06
C ALA A 68 10.21 7.80 13.54
N THR A 69 9.52 8.71 12.85
CA THR A 69 8.23 8.38 12.21
C THR A 69 8.42 7.37 11.07
N LEU A 70 9.51 7.48 10.29
CA LEU A 70 9.81 6.50 9.23
C LEU A 70 10.03 5.10 9.81
N ASP A 71 10.77 4.99 10.90
CA ASP A 71 10.99 3.71 11.59
C ASP A 71 9.65 3.10 12.02
N VAL A 72 8.78 3.90 12.65
CA VAL A 72 7.45 3.45 13.08
C VAL A 72 6.60 3.00 11.91
N VAL A 73 6.47 3.79 10.84
CA VAL A 73 5.64 3.39 9.71
C VAL A 73 6.21 2.17 8.99
N THR A 74 7.53 2.02 8.95
CA THR A 74 8.17 0.82 8.39
C THR A 74 7.83 -0.42 9.24
N MET A 75 8.00 -0.37 10.55
CA MET A 75 7.65 -1.47 11.46
C MET A 75 6.15 -1.84 11.35
N VAL A 76 5.28 -0.83 11.36
CA VAL A 76 3.83 -1.05 11.35
C VAL A 76 3.33 -1.50 9.98
N TYR A 77 3.75 -0.85 8.89
CA TYR A 77 3.22 -1.18 7.56
C TYR A 77 3.86 -2.45 7.01
N ALA A 78 5.19 -2.52 6.92
CA ALA A 78 5.88 -3.64 6.29
C ALA A 78 5.96 -4.87 7.21
N GLY A 79 6.02 -4.66 8.52
CA GLY A 79 6.04 -5.72 9.52
C GLY A 79 4.63 -6.14 9.92
N LEU A 80 4.00 -5.39 10.82
CA LEU A 80 2.79 -5.81 11.50
C LEU A 80 1.59 -6.02 10.57
N ILE A 81 1.20 -5.00 9.79
CA ILE A 81 0.00 -5.06 8.97
C ILE A 81 0.21 -6.01 7.79
N ASN A 82 1.30 -5.81 7.05
CA ASN A 82 1.59 -6.60 5.86
C ASN A 82 1.65 -8.09 6.17
N LYS A 83 2.40 -8.49 7.20
CA LYS A 83 2.56 -9.91 7.53
C LYS A 83 1.28 -10.55 8.08
N ASN A 84 0.46 -9.80 8.82
CA ASN A 84 -0.85 -10.28 9.24
C ASN A 84 -1.81 -10.49 8.06
N ILE A 85 -1.82 -9.60 7.07
CA ILE A 85 -2.60 -9.77 5.83
C ILE A 85 -2.13 -11.02 5.08
N VAL A 86 -0.81 -11.15 4.89
CA VAL A 86 -0.22 -12.29 4.17
C VAL A 86 -0.55 -13.61 4.87
N ALA A 87 -0.40 -13.69 6.20
CA ALA A 87 -0.72 -14.91 6.95
C ALA A 87 -2.19 -15.32 6.78
N GLN A 88 -3.11 -14.36 6.83
CA GLN A 88 -4.54 -14.63 6.59
C GLN A 88 -4.81 -15.07 5.14
N LEU A 89 -4.20 -14.43 4.13
CA LEU A 89 -4.35 -14.84 2.74
C LEU A 89 -3.79 -16.24 2.48
N GLN A 90 -2.65 -16.59 3.08
CA GLN A 90 -2.09 -17.94 2.98
C GLN A 90 -3.03 -18.97 3.61
N SER A 91 -3.67 -18.68 4.74
CA SER A 91 -4.66 -19.59 5.35
C SER A 91 -5.91 -19.80 4.49
N LEU A 92 -6.20 -18.87 3.58
CA LEU A 92 -7.29 -18.95 2.60
C LEU A 92 -6.86 -19.56 1.26
N GLY A 93 -5.65 -20.11 1.16
CA GLY A 93 -5.11 -20.72 -0.05
C GLY A 93 -4.70 -19.71 -1.15
N CYS A 94 -4.61 -18.42 -0.81
CA CYS A 94 -4.07 -17.39 -1.70
C CYS A 94 -2.56 -17.27 -1.48
N ASN A 95 -1.75 -17.60 -2.50
CA ASN A 95 -0.29 -17.57 -2.41
C ASN A 95 0.23 -16.12 -2.42
N ALA A 96 0.10 -15.45 -1.28
CA ALA A 96 0.43 -14.05 -1.10
C ALA A 96 1.90 -13.84 -0.69
N LEU A 97 2.55 -12.83 -1.27
CA LEU A 97 3.88 -12.37 -0.90
C LEU A 97 3.83 -10.90 -0.47
N GLY A 98 4.10 -10.66 0.81
CA GLY A 98 4.13 -9.31 1.37
C GLY A 98 5.45 -8.61 1.06
N MET A 99 5.36 -7.40 0.53
CA MET A 99 6.50 -6.60 0.09
C MET A 99 6.28 -5.10 0.26
N SER A 100 7.40 -4.41 0.33
CA SER A 100 7.51 -2.96 0.14
C SER A 100 7.99 -2.67 -1.29
N GLY A 101 8.10 -1.42 -1.65
CA GLY A 101 8.71 -1.04 -2.93
C GLY A 101 10.21 -1.34 -3.01
N ALA A 102 10.89 -1.55 -1.88
CA ALA A 102 12.31 -1.90 -1.83
C ALA A 102 12.57 -3.36 -2.23
N ASP A 103 11.62 -4.26 -1.93
CA ASP A 103 11.73 -5.67 -2.23
C ASP A 103 11.74 -5.88 -3.76
N GLY A 104 12.76 -6.54 -4.27
CA GLY A 104 12.95 -6.72 -5.71
C GLY A 104 13.07 -5.42 -6.50
N ASN A 105 13.36 -4.29 -5.83
CA ASN A 105 13.38 -2.96 -6.44
C ASN A 105 12.05 -2.67 -7.18
N ALA A 106 10.93 -3.07 -6.56
CA ALA A 106 9.61 -3.08 -7.20
C ALA A 106 9.06 -1.68 -7.46
N ILE A 107 9.25 -0.74 -6.52
CA ILE A 107 8.71 0.63 -6.63
C ILE A 107 9.74 1.62 -6.10
N GLN A 108 10.27 2.42 -7.02
CA GLN A 108 11.23 3.49 -6.71
C GLN A 108 10.49 4.80 -6.54
N SER A 109 10.99 5.62 -5.61
CA SER A 109 10.45 6.95 -5.34
C SER A 109 11.57 7.96 -5.19
N VAL A 110 11.26 9.21 -5.45
CA VAL A 110 12.09 10.37 -5.07
C VAL A 110 11.55 10.99 -3.79
N LYS A 111 12.42 11.60 -2.98
CA LYS A 111 11.94 12.40 -1.83
C LYS A 111 11.04 13.51 -2.35
N ARG A 112 9.85 13.64 -1.72
CA ARG A 112 8.92 14.72 -2.07
C ARG A 112 9.57 16.07 -1.88
N ASN A 113 9.53 16.87 -2.93
CA ASN A 113 9.91 18.27 -2.87
C ASN A 113 8.66 19.16 -2.80
N HIS A 114 8.60 20.07 -1.83
CA HIS A 114 7.51 21.03 -1.70
C HIS A 114 8.10 22.39 -1.35
N PRO A 115 7.65 23.51 -1.97
CA PRO A 115 8.28 24.80 -1.83
C PRO A 115 8.23 25.39 -0.42
N GLU A 116 7.24 25.00 0.38
CA GLU A 116 6.99 25.62 1.70
C GLU A 116 7.19 24.65 2.85
N ILE A 117 7.17 23.32 2.61
CA ILE A 117 7.13 22.32 3.68
C ILE A 117 8.11 21.21 3.39
N ASP A 118 9.00 20.91 4.34
CA ASP A 118 9.75 19.67 4.30
C ASP A 118 8.90 18.54 4.88
N PHE A 119 8.41 17.65 4.02
CA PHE A 119 7.69 16.46 4.42
C PHE A 119 8.59 15.36 4.99
N GLY A 120 9.91 15.57 5.06
CA GLY A 120 10.87 14.60 5.54
C GLY A 120 11.05 13.42 4.57
N PHE A 121 10.95 12.21 5.07
CA PHE A 121 11.13 10.97 4.31
C PHE A 121 9.83 10.52 3.60
N VAL A 122 9.12 11.46 2.97
CA VAL A 122 7.97 11.16 2.13
C VAL A 122 8.43 10.97 0.68
N GLY A 123 7.92 9.93 0.02
CA GLY A 123 8.26 9.58 -1.36
C GLY A 123 7.12 9.85 -2.35
N ASP A 124 7.50 10.31 -3.54
CA ASP A 124 6.67 10.32 -4.73
C ASP A 124 7.18 9.24 -5.69
N VAL A 125 6.29 8.39 -6.19
CA VAL A 125 6.67 7.27 -7.07
C VAL A 125 7.28 7.82 -8.36
N GLU A 126 8.46 7.30 -8.71
CA GLU A 126 9.17 7.65 -9.94
C GLU A 126 9.13 6.51 -10.96
N LYS A 127 9.22 5.27 -10.49
CA LYS A 127 9.28 4.09 -11.35
C LYS A 127 8.73 2.85 -10.69
N VAL A 128 7.95 2.07 -11.45
CA VAL A 128 7.51 0.72 -11.08
C VAL A 128 8.26 -0.31 -11.93
N ASN A 129 8.80 -1.34 -11.29
CA ASN A 129 9.48 -2.45 -11.96
C ASN A 129 8.44 -3.49 -12.39
N THR A 130 7.84 -3.27 -13.55
CA THR A 130 6.79 -4.13 -14.09
C THR A 130 7.26 -5.55 -14.37
N ASP A 131 8.51 -5.73 -14.81
CA ASP A 131 9.06 -7.05 -15.11
C ASP A 131 9.15 -7.93 -13.87
N PHE A 132 9.59 -7.34 -12.74
CA PHE A 132 9.60 -8.02 -11.46
C PHE A 132 8.19 -8.42 -11.02
N ILE A 133 7.23 -7.50 -11.09
CA ILE A 133 5.84 -7.76 -10.70
C ILE A 133 5.22 -8.84 -11.59
N GLN A 134 5.40 -8.76 -12.91
CA GLN A 134 4.90 -9.76 -13.86
C GLN A 134 5.49 -11.14 -13.59
N THR A 135 6.78 -11.21 -13.25
CA THR A 135 7.44 -12.46 -12.87
C THR A 135 6.75 -13.09 -11.65
N GLN A 136 6.45 -12.31 -10.60
CA GLN A 136 5.73 -12.83 -9.43
C GLN A 136 4.34 -13.35 -9.82
N LEU A 137 3.59 -12.59 -10.57
CA LEU A 137 2.25 -12.96 -11.04
C LEU A 137 2.28 -14.23 -11.89
N SER A 138 3.26 -14.39 -12.77
CA SER A 138 3.43 -15.58 -13.62
C SER A 138 3.72 -16.86 -12.82
N GLN A 139 4.31 -16.72 -11.63
CA GLN A 139 4.55 -17.81 -10.67
C GLN A 139 3.31 -18.10 -9.78
N GLY A 140 2.19 -17.48 -10.04
CA GLY A 140 0.98 -17.62 -9.22
C GLY A 140 1.09 -16.94 -7.84
N ILE A 141 2.04 -16.03 -7.68
CA ILE A 141 2.21 -15.24 -6.47
C ILE A 141 1.33 -13.99 -6.55
N THR A 142 0.64 -13.68 -5.46
CA THR A 142 -0.14 -12.46 -5.28
C THR A 142 0.67 -11.43 -4.50
N PRO A 143 1.20 -10.37 -5.14
CA PRO A 143 1.91 -9.30 -4.42
C PRO A 143 0.99 -8.54 -3.48
N VAL A 144 1.47 -8.29 -2.25
CA VAL A 144 0.79 -7.47 -1.24
C VAL A 144 1.72 -6.34 -0.86
N PHE A 145 1.53 -5.16 -1.45
CA PHE A 145 2.38 -4.00 -1.22
C PHE A 145 1.91 -3.17 -0.03
N CYS A 146 2.85 -2.87 0.87
CA CYS A 146 2.66 -1.83 1.87
C CYS A 146 3.13 -0.45 1.37
N ALA A 147 2.74 0.60 2.08
CA ALA A 147 3.00 2.00 1.68
C ALA A 147 4.44 2.48 2.01
N ILE A 148 5.44 1.64 1.75
CA ILE A 148 6.87 1.94 1.88
C ILE A 148 7.55 1.72 0.54
N THR A 149 8.34 2.69 0.11
CA THR A 149 9.15 2.65 -1.12
C THR A 149 10.62 2.97 -0.81
N HIS A 150 11.45 3.14 -1.82
CA HIS A 150 12.87 3.49 -1.62
C HIS A 150 13.40 4.37 -2.77
N ASN A 151 14.55 5.02 -2.53
CA ASN A 151 15.17 5.95 -3.47
C ASN A 151 16.39 5.40 -4.21
N LYS A 152 16.63 4.09 -4.22
CA LYS A 152 17.86 3.46 -4.76
C LYS A 152 19.20 3.84 -4.10
N LYS A 153 19.19 4.75 -3.15
CA LYS A 153 20.40 5.19 -2.43
C LYS A 153 20.43 4.66 -0.98
N GLY A 154 19.64 3.61 -0.71
CA GLY A 154 19.56 2.98 0.61
C GLY A 154 18.54 3.62 1.56
N GLN A 155 17.77 4.63 1.12
CA GLN A 155 16.79 5.32 1.95
C GLN A 155 15.38 4.81 1.64
N LEU A 156 14.67 4.35 2.68
CA LEU A 156 13.23 4.09 2.62
C LEU A 156 12.44 5.41 2.64
N LEU A 157 11.26 5.38 2.02
CA LEU A 157 10.35 6.50 1.94
C LEU A 157 8.91 6.06 2.25
N ASN A 158 8.21 6.84 3.07
CA ASN A 158 6.79 6.69 3.31
C ASN A 158 6.01 7.25 2.13
N THR A 159 5.22 6.42 1.45
CA THR A 159 4.51 6.80 0.23
C THR A 159 3.00 6.60 0.42
N ASN A 160 2.20 7.39 -0.26
CA ASN A 160 0.75 7.25 -0.21
C ASN A 160 0.31 5.96 -0.90
N ALA A 161 -0.51 5.15 -0.22
CA ALA A 161 -0.96 3.86 -0.75
C ALA A 161 -1.87 4.00 -1.98
N ASP A 162 -2.65 5.08 -2.08
CA ASP A 162 -3.49 5.35 -3.27
C ASP A 162 -2.58 5.65 -4.48
N THR A 163 -1.52 6.43 -4.25
CA THR A 163 -0.51 6.70 -5.29
C THR A 163 0.19 5.42 -5.72
N ILE A 164 0.61 4.57 -4.79
CA ILE A 164 1.22 3.27 -5.14
C ILE A 164 0.25 2.44 -6.00
N ALA A 165 -1.01 2.33 -5.60
CA ALA A 165 -1.99 1.54 -6.34
C ALA A 165 -2.23 2.09 -7.75
N SER A 166 -2.36 3.41 -7.91
CA SER A 166 -2.53 4.03 -9.23
C SER A 166 -1.29 3.88 -10.12
N GLU A 167 -0.08 4.07 -9.58
CA GLU A 167 1.15 3.94 -10.35
C GLU A 167 1.44 2.49 -10.77
N VAL A 168 1.17 1.52 -9.88
CA VAL A 168 1.25 0.10 -10.23
C VAL A 168 0.24 -0.26 -11.31
N ALA A 169 -1.01 0.19 -11.18
CA ALA A 169 -2.05 -0.06 -12.17
C ALA A 169 -1.69 0.58 -13.54
N ALA A 170 -1.29 1.84 -13.54
CA ALA A 170 -0.90 2.55 -14.76
C ALA A 170 0.31 1.89 -15.44
N SER A 171 1.32 1.50 -14.67
CA SER A 171 2.52 0.86 -15.22
C SER A 171 2.24 -0.52 -15.82
N LEU A 172 1.29 -1.27 -15.26
CA LEU A 172 0.91 -2.60 -15.78
C LEU A 172 -0.05 -2.55 -16.96
N SER A 173 -0.68 -1.42 -17.24
CA SER A 173 -1.69 -1.28 -18.31
C SER A 173 -1.13 -1.50 -19.74
N ASN A 174 0.19 -1.44 -19.91
CA ASN A 174 0.83 -1.80 -21.17
C ASN A 174 0.83 -3.32 -21.46
N ALA A 175 0.72 -4.15 -20.43
CA ALA A 175 0.78 -5.60 -20.53
C ALA A 175 -0.55 -6.29 -20.20
N PHE A 176 -1.42 -5.63 -19.44
CA PHE A 176 -2.68 -6.18 -18.95
C PHE A 176 -3.84 -5.21 -19.15
N GLU A 177 -5.05 -5.75 -19.25
CA GLU A 177 -6.27 -5.00 -18.99
C GLU A 177 -6.41 -4.84 -17.47
N VAL A 178 -6.11 -3.64 -16.95
CA VAL A 178 -6.04 -3.39 -15.50
C VAL A 178 -7.35 -2.82 -14.98
N VAL A 179 -7.88 -3.44 -13.94
CA VAL A 179 -9.00 -2.89 -13.15
C VAL A 179 -8.48 -2.45 -11.80
N LEU A 180 -8.53 -1.15 -11.52
CA LEU A 180 -8.13 -0.57 -10.23
C LEU A 180 -9.34 -0.36 -9.33
N HIS A 181 -9.30 -0.97 -8.14
CA HIS A 181 -10.34 -0.84 -7.13
C HIS A 181 -9.80 -0.12 -5.90
N TYR A 182 -10.50 0.93 -5.48
CA TYR A 182 -10.29 1.56 -4.17
C TYR A 182 -11.40 1.12 -3.23
N CYS A 183 -11.04 0.35 -2.18
CA CYS A 183 -11.98 -0.10 -1.16
C CYS A 183 -11.84 0.79 0.08
N PHE A 184 -12.90 1.51 0.40
CA PHE A 184 -13.04 2.37 1.56
C PHE A 184 -14.48 2.33 2.08
N GLU A 185 -14.72 2.89 3.25
CA GLU A 185 -16.01 2.79 3.97
C GLU A 185 -17.13 3.67 3.42
N LYS A 186 -16.79 4.65 2.57
CA LYS A 186 -17.80 5.54 1.98
C LYS A 186 -18.49 4.90 0.79
N LYS A 187 -19.72 5.31 0.50
CA LYS A 187 -20.55 4.77 -0.61
C LYS A 187 -19.99 5.07 -2.01
N GLY A 188 -18.98 5.90 -2.10
CA GLY A 188 -18.35 6.34 -3.35
C GLY A 188 -17.50 7.58 -3.14
N VAL A 189 -17.14 8.26 -4.23
CA VAL A 189 -16.50 9.55 -4.20
C VAL A 189 -17.56 10.60 -3.82
N LEU A 190 -17.34 11.27 -2.70
CA LEU A 190 -18.24 12.28 -2.19
C LEU A 190 -18.05 13.60 -2.94
N GLN A 191 -19.12 14.36 -3.17
CA GLN A 191 -19.05 15.70 -3.76
C GLN A 191 -18.58 16.73 -2.74
N SER A 192 -18.91 16.52 -1.44
CA SER A 192 -18.44 17.33 -0.34
C SER A 192 -18.12 16.47 0.89
N VAL A 193 -17.37 17.02 1.86
CA VAL A 193 -17.05 16.34 3.14
C VAL A 193 -18.29 16.24 4.05
N GLU A 194 -19.34 16.98 3.74
CA GLU A 194 -20.60 17.02 4.51
C GLU A 194 -21.62 15.95 4.06
N ASP A 195 -21.33 15.18 3.02
CA ASP A 195 -22.21 14.12 2.48
C ASP A 195 -22.04 12.78 3.22
N ASP A 196 -21.84 12.80 4.54
CA ASP A 196 -21.69 11.62 5.41
C ASP A 196 -23.02 11.08 5.95
#